data_b3084154bbb907056a4b80ca066fb807
#
_entry.id   b3084154bbb907056a4b80ca066fb807
#
_cell.length_a   1.000
_cell.length_b   1.000
_cell.length_c   1.000
_cell.angle_alpha   90.00
_cell.angle_beta   90.00
_cell.angle_gamma   90.00
#
_symmetry.space_group_name_H-M   'P 1'
#
loop_
_entity.id
_entity.type
_entity.pdbx_description
1 polymer ?
#
loop_
_entity_poly.entity_id
_entity_poly.type
_entity_poly.pdbx_seq_one_letter_code
_entity_poly.pdbx_strand_id
1 'polypeptide(L)'
;MSTRVIIKTSKGDMEADLFEDKAPETVANFLRYVDDKFYDGTVFHRVIPGFMIQGGGFTPDMQQKATRAPVRNEARNGLSNKRGTLAMARTGVVDSATSQFFVNHADNGFLDFRAPTAQGYGYCVFGELVSGLDVLDAVAKVPTKTVSWYENVPAEPVVIISVRRA
;
A
#
# COMPACT_ATOMS: atom_id res chain seq x y z
N MET A 1 11.72 -15.54 9.02
CA MET A 1 12.02 -14.20 9.57
C MET A 1 11.30 -13.14 8.75
N SER A 2 10.77 -12.12 9.40
CA SER A 2 10.15 -11.00 8.71
C SER A 2 11.03 -9.75 8.83
N THR A 3 11.06 -8.96 7.76
CA THR A 3 11.72 -7.65 7.79
C THR A 3 10.73 -6.62 8.30
N ARG A 4 11.17 -5.79 9.24
CA ARG A 4 10.37 -4.67 9.73
C ARG A 4 10.76 -3.39 8.99
N VAL A 5 9.75 -2.60 8.65
CA VAL A 5 9.94 -1.27 8.05
C VAL A 5 9.21 -0.22 8.87
N ILE A 6 9.72 1.01 8.82
CA ILE A 6 9.07 2.17 9.42
C ILE A 6 8.61 3.07 8.29
N ILE A 7 7.30 3.34 8.25
CA ILE A 7 6.68 4.27 7.30
C ILE A 7 6.45 5.58 8.05
N LYS A 8 7.29 6.57 7.77
CA LYS A 8 7.15 7.90 8.37
C LYS A 8 6.23 8.74 7.49
N THR A 9 5.18 9.28 8.09
CA THR A 9 4.23 10.13 7.36
C THR A 9 4.08 11.48 8.05
N SER A 10 3.48 12.42 7.33
CA SER A 10 3.13 13.74 7.90
C SER A 10 2.10 13.66 9.03
N LYS A 11 1.47 12.50 9.26
CA LYS A 11 0.52 12.25 10.34
C LYS A 11 1.08 11.37 11.45
N GLY A 12 2.32 10.91 11.34
CA GLY A 12 2.98 10.04 12.31
C GLY A 12 3.60 8.81 11.66
N ASP A 13 4.12 7.93 12.48
CA ASP A 13 4.86 6.74 12.03
C ASP A 13 4.00 5.50 12.14
N MET A 14 4.14 4.60 11.15
CA MET A 14 3.59 3.26 11.18
C MET A 14 4.75 2.26 11.04
N GLU A 15 4.71 1.18 11.81
CA GLU A 15 5.68 0.10 11.67
C GLU A 15 4.98 -1.14 11.15
N ALA A 16 5.59 -1.83 10.22
CA ALA A 16 5.03 -3.03 9.61
C ALA A 16 6.05 -4.15 9.55
N ASP A 17 5.58 -5.38 9.79
CA ASP A 17 6.34 -6.60 9.51
C ASP A 17 5.94 -7.11 8.13
N LEU A 18 6.94 -7.44 7.31
CA LEU A 18 6.73 -7.95 5.96
C LEU A 18 6.81 -9.48 5.96
N PHE A 19 6.02 -10.13 5.11
CA PHE A 19 5.86 -11.59 5.10
C PHE A 19 6.66 -12.20 3.95
N GLU A 20 7.99 -12.27 4.08
CA GLU A 20 8.88 -12.79 3.04
C GLU A 20 8.62 -14.26 2.71
N ASP A 21 8.20 -15.06 3.69
CA ASP A 21 7.89 -16.48 3.50
C ASP A 21 6.59 -16.72 2.74
N LYS A 22 5.64 -15.78 2.81
CA LYS A 22 4.33 -15.89 2.13
C LYS A 22 4.26 -15.12 0.83
N ALA A 23 5.04 -14.06 0.69
CA ALA A 23 5.05 -13.19 -0.49
C ALA A 23 6.48 -12.78 -0.84
N PRO A 24 7.36 -13.73 -1.16
CA PRO A 24 8.79 -13.46 -1.33
C PRO A 24 9.10 -12.48 -2.46
N GLU A 25 8.44 -12.58 -3.60
CA GLU A 25 8.69 -11.68 -4.73
C GLU A 25 8.11 -10.29 -4.47
N THR A 26 6.93 -10.23 -3.85
CA THR A 26 6.27 -8.97 -3.50
C THR A 26 7.10 -8.19 -2.48
N VAL A 27 7.56 -8.86 -1.43
CA VAL A 27 8.39 -8.23 -0.40
C VAL A 27 9.72 -7.77 -0.98
N ALA A 28 10.37 -8.59 -1.80
CA ALA A 28 11.62 -8.20 -2.45
C ALA A 28 11.44 -6.97 -3.33
N ASN A 29 10.35 -6.91 -4.09
CA ASN A 29 9.99 -5.76 -4.90
C ASN A 29 9.78 -4.50 -4.05
N PHE A 30 9.00 -4.61 -2.99
CA PHE A 30 8.73 -3.50 -2.07
C PHE A 30 10.04 -2.98 -1.44
N LEU A 31 10.89 -3.89 -0.98
CA LEU A 31 12.17 -3.51 -0.34
C LEU A 31 13.14 -2.85 -1.33
N ARG A 32 13.10 -3.18 -2.62
CA ARG A 32 13.90 -2.46 -3.63
C ARG A 32 13.50 -1.00 -3.69
N TYR A 33 12.20 -0.69 -3.67
CA TYR A 33 11.71 0.70 -3.62
C TYR A 33 12.11 1.37 -2.31
N VAL A 34 12.03 0.65 -1.20
CA VAL A 34 12.47 1.16 0.11
C VAL A 34 13.94 1.55 0.08
N ASP A 35 14.79 0.64 -0.39
CA ASP A 35 16.25 0.85 -0.44
C ASP A 35 16.63 1.97 -1.44
N ASP A 36 15.87 2.14 -2.50
CA ASP A 36 16.07 3.21 -3.49
C ASP A 36 15.54 4.56 -3.01
N LYS A 37 14.92 4.62 -1.83
CA LYS A 37 14.26 5.83 -1.32
C LYS A 37 13.16 6.35 -2.26
N PHE A 38 12.55 5.44 -3.01
CA PHE A 38 11.52 5.77 -4.00
C PHE A 38 10.30 6.42 -3.36
N TYR A 39 9.93 5.93 -2.17
CA TYR A 39 8.72 6.40 -1.48
C TYR A 39 8.88 7.76 -0.82
N ASP A 40 10.10 8.27 -0.69
CA ASP A 40 10.36 9.57 -0.07
C ASP A 40 9.65 10.67 -0.84
N GLY A 41 8.80 11.43 -0.15
CA GLY A 41 8.04 12.53 -0.75
C GLY A 41 6.82 12.12 -1.56
N THR A 42 6.50 10.83 -1.65
CA THR A 42 5.23 10.39 -2.25
C THR A 42 4.07 10.61 -1.28
N VAL A 43 2.84 10.50 -1.77
CA VAL A 43 1.66 10.76 -0.96
C VAL A 43 0.72 9.56 -0.93
N PHE A 44 -0.13 9.51 0.09
CA PHE A 44 -1.35 8.70 0.06
C PHE A 44 -2.38 9.44 -0.78
N HIS A 45 -2.46 9.09 -2.05
CA HIS A 45 -3.27 9.82 -3.04
C HIS A 45 -4.72 9.37 -3.10
N ARG A 46 -5.06 8.27 -2.43
CA ARG A 46 -6.43 7.74 -2.40
C ARG A 46 -6.72 7.26 -0.99
N VAL A 47 -7.67 7.89 -0.33
CA VAL A 47 -8.02 7.62 1.06
C VAL A 47 -9.53 7.48 1.16
N ILE A 48 -9.99 6.30 1.61
CA ILE A 48 -11.41 6.01 1.80
C ILE A 48 -11.58 5.44 3.20
N PRO A 49 -12.17 6.21 4.15
CA PRO A 49 -12.38 5.71 5.51
C PRO A 49 -13.31 4.48 5.48
N GLY A 50 -13.00 3.50 6.33
CA GLY A 50 -13.72 2.23 6.36
C GLY A 50 -13.34 1.28 5.24
N PHE A 51 -12.36 1.63 4.41
CA PHE A 51 -11.85 0.80 3.32
C PHE A 51 -10.32 0.70 3.38
N MET A 52 -9.61 1.71 2.85
CA MET A 52 -8.14 1.65 2.80
C MET A 52 -7.53 3.04 2.61
N ILE A 53 -6.21 3.12 2.80
CA ILE A 53 -5.39 4.25 2.36
C ILE A 53 -4.34 3.73 1.37
N GLN A 54 -4.22 4.38 0.21
CA GLN A 54 -3.36 3.93 -0.88
C GLN A 54 -2.35 5.00 -1.26
N GLY A 55 -1.10 4.60 -1.45
CA GLY A 55 -0.05 5.53 -1.82
C GLY A 55 1.17 4.85 -2.40
N GLY A 56 2.25 5.62 -2.50
CA GLY A 56 3.55 5.12 -2.95
C GLY A 56 3.81 5.23 -4.45
N GLY A 57 3.02 6.03 -5.17
CA GLY A 57 3.21 6.17 -6.61
C GLY A 57 3.14 7.61 -7.14
N PHE A 58 2.60 8.52 -6.35
CA PHE A 58 2.36 9.91 -6.79
C PHE A 58 3.09 10.91 -5.92
N THR A 59 3.54 11.99 -6.55
CA THR A 59 4.06 13.17 -5.85
C THR A 59 2.90 14.04 -5.32
N PRO A 60 3.16 15.02 -4.43
CA PRO A 60 2.08 15.88 -3.91
C PRO A 60 1.29 16.64 -4.97
N ASP A 61 1.89 16.93 -6.13
CA ASP A 61 1.23 17.56 -7.27
C ASP A 61 0.56 16.55 -8.21
N MET A 62 0.39 15.30 -7.77
CA MET A 62 -0.29 14.23 -8.48
C MET A 62 0.40 13.80 -9.77
N GLN A 63 1.73 13.88 -9.80
CA GLN A 63 2.54 13.32 -10.88
C GLN A 63 2.92 11.89 -10.53
N GLN A 64 2.62 10.94 -11.41
CA GLN A 64 3.00 9.54 -11.21
C GLN A 64 4.49 9.35 -11.46
N LYS A 65 5.18 8.73 -10.49
CA LYS A 65 6.61 8.43 -10.62
C LYS A 65 6.83 7.22 -11.54
N ALA A 66 7.92 7.24 -12.28
CA ALA A 66 8.34 6.10 -13.09
C ALA A 66 8.71 4.91 -12.19
N THR A 67 8.26 3.71 -12.55
CA THR A 67 8.43 2.51 -11.75
C THR A 67 9.31 1.47 -12.44
N ARG A 68 9.71 0.44 -11.66
CA ARG A 68 10.32 -0.78 -12.17
C ARG A 68 9.27 -1.64 -12.88
N ALA A 69 9.71 -2.75 -13.48
CA ALA A 69 8.80 -3.72 -14.08
C ALA A 69 7.81 -4.28 -13.05
N PRO A 70 6.61 -4.68 -13.50
CA PRO A 70 5.62 -5.29 -12.60
C PRO A 70 6.10 -6.60 -11.98
N VAL A 71 5.55 -6.91 -10.80
CA VAL A 71 5.85 -8.13 -10.06
C VAL A 71 4.67 -9.10 -10.15
N ARG A 72 4.95 -10.40 -10.08
CA ARG A 72 3.92 -11.45 -10.07
C ARG A 72 3.00 -11.27 -8.86
N ASN A 73 1.71 -11.48 -9.05
CA ASN A 73 0.71 -11.42 -7.99
C ASN A 73 0.75 -12.70 -7.16
N GLU A 74 1.09 -12.57 -5.89
CA GLU A 74 1.18 -13.70 -4.95
C GLU A 74 -0.04 -13.79 -4.03
N ALA A 75 -1.20 -13.28 -4.45
CA ALA A 75 -2.41 -13.27 -3.62
C ALA A 75 -2.92 -14.66 -3.22
N ARG A 76 -2.46 -15.73 -3.90
CA ARG A 76 -2.79 -17.11 -3.56
C ARG A 76 -2.07 -17.62 -2.31
N ASN A 77 -1.41 -16.75 -1.57
CA ASN A 77 -0.61 -17.14 -0.39
C ASN A 77 -1.45 -17.46 0.86
N GLY A 78 -2.77 -17.39 0.77
CA GLY A 78 -3.66 -17.70 1.89
C GLY A 78 -3.84 -16.57 2.89
N LEU A 79 -3.26 -15.40 2.66
CA LEU A 79 -3.41 -14.25 3.55
C LEU A 79 -4.65 -13.44 3.18
N SER A 80 -5.32 -12.88 4.19
CA SER A 80 -6.53 -12.10 4.01
C SER A 80 -6.25 -10.60 4.21
N ASN A 81 -7.00 -9.78 3.47
CA ASN A 81 -6.95 -8.32 3.57
C ASN A 81 -7.72 -7.87 4.83
N LYS A 82 -7.12 -8.02 5.98
CA LYS A 82 -7.68 -7.60 7.27
C LYS A 82 -7.20 -6.19 7.62
N ARG A 83 -7.91 -5.55 8.56
CA ARG A 83 -7.48 -4.24 9.08
C ARG A 83 -6.02 -4.28 9.50
N GLY A 84 -5.25 -3.29 9.04
CA GLY A 84 -3.83 -3.14 9.36
C GLY A 84 -2.89 -3.92 8.44
N THR A 85 -3.40 -4.73 7.50
CA THR A 85 -2.52 -5.41 6.54
C THR A 85 -2.14 -4.50 5.39
N LEU A 86 -0.94 -4.74 4.85
CA LEU A 86 -0.43 -4.07 3.65
C LEU A 86 -0.62 -4.98 2.45
N ALA A 87 -1.15 -4.44 1.38
CA ALA A 87 -1.35 -5.16 0.14
C ALA A 87 -0.92 -4.30 -1.05
N MET A 88 -0.61 -4.96 -2.18
CA MET A 88 -0.20 -4.26 -3.39
C MET A 88 -1.40 -3.81 -4.20
N ALA A 89 -1.42 -2.53 -4.54
CA ALA A 89 -2.34 -2.01 -5.54
C ALA A 89 -1.94 -2.52 -6.92
N ARG A 90 -2.92 -2.71 -7.80
CA ARG A 90 -2.70 -3.17 -9.17
C ARG A 90 -3.80 -2.63 -10.09
N THR A 91 -3.58 -2.79 -11.39
CA THR A 91 -4.61 -2.54 -12.41
C THR A 91 -5.50 -3.79 -12.58
N GLY A 92 -6.36 -3.79 -13.58
CA GLY A 92 -7.14 -4.98 -13.94
C GLY A 92 -6.31 -6.17 -14.42
N VAL A 93 -5.04 -5.98 -14.75
CA VAL A 93 -4.11 -7.05 -15.11
C VAL A 93 -3.59 -7.70 -13.83
N VAL A 94 -3.62 -9.03 -13.74
CA VAL A 94 -3.29 -9.75 -12.51
C VAL A 94 -1.87 -9.43 -12.02
N ASP A 95 -0.87 -9.50 -12.91
CA ASP A 95 0.54 -9.29 -12.57
C ASP A 95 1.00 -7.89 -12.97
N SER A 96 0.31 -6.86 -12.49
CA SER A 96 0.57 -5.46 -12.85
C SER A 96 1.06 -4.58 -11.70
N ALA A 97 1.22 -5.13 -10.50
CA ALA A 97 1.66 -4.36 -9.34
C ALA A 97 3.10 -3.86 -9.52
N THR A 98 3.32 -2.60 -9.15
CA THR A 98 4.65 -1.98 -9.21
C THR A 98 5.04 -1.41 -7.85
N SER A 99 4.83 -0.12 -7.60
CA SER A 99 5.23 0.53 -6.35
C SER A 99 4.08 0.81 -5.39
N GLN A 100 2.87 1.00 -5.89
CA GLN A 100 1.76 1.43 -5.05
C GLN A 100 1.27 0.31 -4.14
N PHE A 101 1.01 0.68 -2.91
CA PHE A 101 0.46 -0.24 -1.92
C PHE A 101 -0.69 0.45 -1.19
N PHE A 102 -1.47 -0.36 -0.47
CA PHE A 102 -2.49 0.20 0.41
C PHE A 102 -2.44 -0.49 1.76
N VAL A 103 -2.92 0.22 2.77
CA VAL A 103 -3.12 -0.32 4.11
C VAL A 103 -4.62 -0.44 4.33
N ASN A 104 -5.08 -1.63 4.67
CA ASN A 104 -6.50 -1.88 4.91
C ASN A 104 -6.94 -1.18 6.19
N HIS A 105 -7.96 -0.33 6.10
CA HIS A 105 -8.55 0.36 7.25
C HIS A 105 -9.62 -0.49 7.93
N ALA A 106 -10.13 -1.49 7.24
CA ALA A 106 -11.14 -2.43 7.72
C ALA A 106 -10.82 -3.83 7.19
N ASP A 107 -11.58 -4.84 7.63
CA ASP A 107 -11.49 -6.18 7.08
C ASP A 107 -12.16 -6.19 5.70
N ASN A 108 -11.36 -6.38 4.67
CA ASN A 108 -11.79 -6.31 3.27
C ASN A 108 -11.62 -7.68 2.58
N GLY A 109 -12.28 -8.70 3.09
CA GLY A 109 -12.17 -10.07 2.59
C GLY A 109 -12.54 -10.21 1.11
N PHE A 110 -13.32 -9.30 0.56
CA PHE A 110 -13.65 -9.29 -0.87
C PHE A 110 -12.44 -8.97 -1.76
N LEU A 111 -11.32 -8.50 -1.21
CA LEU A 111 -10.07 -8.28 -1.92
C LEU A 111 -9.17 -9.52 -1.96
N ASP A 112 -9.55 -10.60 -1.29
CA ASP A 112 -8.75 -11.82 -1.23
C ASP A 112 -8.85 -12.62 -2.53
N PHE A 113 -7.85 -13.49 -2.74
CA PHE A 113 -7.88 -14.42 -3.86
C PHE A 113 -9.12 -15.32 -3.78
N ARG A 114 -9.87 -15.41 -4.86
CA ARG A 114 -11.07 -16.25 -4.99
C ARG A 114 -10.99 -17.21 -6.16
N ALA A 115 -10.38 -16.80 -7.27
CA ALA A 115 -10.28 -17.57 -8.49
C ALA A 115 -9.11 -17.07 -9.35
N PRO A 116 -8.52 -17.91 -10.20
CA PRO A 116 -7.39 -17.49 -11.08
C PRO A 116 -7.89 -16.71 -12.30
N THR A 117 -8.64 -15.66 -12.07
CA THR A 117 -9.20 -14.75 -13.09
C THR A 117 -8.80 -13.33 -12.76
N ALA A 118 -8.94 -12.43 -13.73
CA ALA A 118 -8.61 -11.02 -13.51
C ALA A 118 -9.43 -10.42 -12.35
N GLN A 119 -10.71 -10.74 -12.25
CA GLN A 119 -11.59 -10.22 -11.21
C GLN A 119 -11.45 -10.95 -9.88
N GLY A 120 -11.08 -12.24 -9.90
CA GLY A 120 -11.05 -13.09 -8.72
C GLY A 120 -9.68 -13.29 -8.10
N TYR A 121 -8.59 -12.87 -8.77
CA TYR A 121 -7.24 -13.13 -8.26
C TYR A 121 -6.95 -12.36 -6.98
N GLY A 122 -7.54 -11.19 -6.81
CA GLY A 122 -7.41 -10.40 -5.60
C GLY A 122 -6.12 -9.59 -5.53
N TYR A 123 -5.82 -9.14 -4.31
CA TYR A 123 -4.71 -8.25 -4.00
C TYR A 123 -3.80 -8.92 -3.00
N CYS A 124 -2.50 -8.95 -3.30
CA CYS A 124 -1.52 -9.68 -2.50
C CYS A 124 -1.21 -8.96 -1.19
N VAL A 125 -1.58 -9.58 -0.07
CA VAL A 125 -1.14 -9.14 1.26
C VAL A 125 0.30 -9.56 1.44
N PHE A 126 1.16 -8.61 1.85
CA PHE A 126 2.60 -8.87 2.02
C PHE A 126 3.17 -8.38 3.35
N GLY A 127 2.34 -7.81 4.22
CA GLY A 127 2.77 -7.35 5.54
C GLY A 127 1.61 -6.92 6.40
N GLU A 128 1.91 -6.55 7.65
CA GLU A 128 0.91 -6.02 8.58
C GLU A 128 1.52 -4.99 9.52
N LEU A 129 0.70 -4.03 9.95
CA LEU A 129 1.13 -3.06 10.95
C LEU A 129 1.29 -3.74 12.31
N VAL A 130 2.40 -3.49 12.96
CA VAL A 130 2.67 -3.89 14.35
C VAL A 130 2.54 -2.69 15.29
N SER A 131 2.58 -1.47 14.76
CA SER A 131 2.27 -0.24 15.50
C SER A 131 1.80 0.83 14.53
N GLY A 132 1.11 1.86 15.06
CA GLY A 132 0.65 2.98 14.25
C GLY A 132 -0.76 2.83 13.71
N LEU A 133 -1.61 1.96 14.29
CA LEU A 133 -3.02 1.89 13.89
C LEU A 133 -3.75 3.21 14.12
N ASP A 134 -3.35 3.98 15.12
CA ASP A 134 -3.85 5.34 15.35
C ASP A 134 -3.47 6.29 14.21
N VAL A 135 -2.29 6.13 13.63
CA VAL A 135 -1.84 6.90 12.46
C VAL A 135 -2.66 6.49 11.23
N LEU A 136 -2.88 5.20 11.04
CA LEU A 136 -3.77 4.69 9.97
C LEU A 136 -5.15 5.36 10.07
N ASP A 137 -5.74 5.40 11.27
CA ASP A 137 -7.04 6.02 11.49
C ASP A 137 -6.99 7.53 11.23
N ALA A 138 -5.91 8.21 11.62
CA ALA A 138 -5.74 9.64 11.38
C ALA A 138 -5.67 9.96 9.89
N VAL A 139 -4.93 9.17 9.11
CA VAL A 139 -4.85 9.35 7.67
C VAL A 139 -6.21 9.08 7.02
N ALA A 140 -6.90 8.03 7.46
CA ALA A 140 -8.20 7.66 6.90
C ALA A 140 -9.28 8.73 7.11
N LYS A 141 -9.13 9.59 8.10
CA LYS A 141 -10.12 10.61 8.46
C LYS A 141 -9.89 11.97 7.81
N VAL A 142 -8.81 12.18 7.07
CA VAL A 142 -8.53 13.49 6.48
C VAL A 142 -9.60 13.85 5.45
N PRO A 143 -9.92 15.16 5.30
CA PRO A 143 -10.81 15.60 4.24
C PRO A 143 -10.22 15.28 2.87
N THR A 144 -11.07 14.86 1.95
CA THR A 144 -10.68 14.50 0.58
C THR A 144 -11.38 15.37 -0.44
N LYS A 145 -10.84 15.38 -1.67
CA LYS A 145 -11.38 16.13 -2.80
C LYS A 145 -11.13 15.35 -4.09
N THR A 146 -11.71 15.83 -5.18
CA THR A 146 -11.42 15.31 -6.52
C THR A 146 -10.37 16.20 -7.18
N VAL A 147 -9.31 15.59 -7.70
CA VAL A 147 -8.25 16.29 -8.45
C VAL A 147 -8.23 15.68 -9.85
N SER A 148 -8.60 16.45 -10.86
CA SER A 148 -8.76 15.94 -12.23
C SER A 148 -9.78 14.79 -12.24
N TRP A 149 -9.40 13.58 -12.68
CA TRP A 149 -10.25 12.38 -12.60
C TRP A 149 -9.98 11.50 -11.37
N TYR A 150 -9.09 11.94 -10.48
CA TYR A 150 -8.78 11.20 -9.26
C TYR A 150 -9.74 11.63 -8.15
N GLU A 151 -10.49 10.66 -7.62
CA GLU A 151 -11.40 10.88 -6.48
C GLU A 151 -10.72 10.46 -5.18
N ASN A 152 -11.23 10.98 -4.06
CA ASN A 152 -10.77 10.61 -2.71
C ASN A 152 -9.30 10.95 -2.45
N VAL A 153 -8.83 12.06 -3.05
CA VAL A 153 -7.50 12.59 -2.82
C VAL A 153 -7.51 13.46 -1.56
N PRO A 154 -6.61 13.26 -0.59
CA PRO A 154 -6.55 14.14 0.58
C PRO A 154 -6.47 15.61 0.16
N ALA A 155 -7.33 16.46 0.78
CA ALA A 155 -7.38 17.88 0.48
C ALA A 155 -6.04 18.57 0.75
N GLU A 156 -5.38 18.16 1.83
CA GLU A 156 -3.97 18.50 2.10
C GLU A 156 -3.16 17.22 1.91
N PRO A 157 -2.03 17.25 1.18
CA PRO A 157 -1.26 16.04 0.95
C PRO A 157 -0.84 15.36 2.25
N VAL A 158 -1.09 14.05 2.35
CA VAL A 158 -0.52 13.21 3.39
C VAL A 158 0.75 12.61 2.83
N VAL A 159 1.89 13.15 3.26
CA VAL A 159 3.19 12.82 2.67
C VAL A 159 3.79 11.61 3.36
N ILE A 160 4.29 10.66 2.57
CA ILE A 160 5.20 9.63 3.05
C ILE A 160 6.59 10.27 3.07
N ILE A 161 7.06 10.59 4.26
CA ILE A 161 8.36 11.25 4.43
C ILE A 161 9.47 10.28 4.05
N SER A 162 9.37 9.05 4.54
CA SER A 162 10.32 7.99 4.21
C SER A 162 9.72 6.61 4.54
N VAL A 163 10.26 5.59 3.90
CA VAL A 163 10.08 4.19 4.30
C VAL A 163 11.45 3.59 4.42
N ARG A 164 11.79 3.05 5.58
CA ARG A 164 13.14 2.49 5.86
C ARG A 164 13.00 1.15 6.56
N ARG A 165 14.00 0.31 6.35
CA ARG A 165 14.15 -0.90 7.18
C ARG A 165 14.43 -0.46 8.61
N ALA A 166 13.77 -1.10 9.54
CA ALA A 166 13.98 -0.84 10.96
C ALA A 166 15.32 -1.37 11.46
#